data_250fe04f28e301c9382fdcbeb82e43e6
#
_entry.id   250fe04f28e301c9382fdcbeb82e43e6
#
_cell.length_a   1.000
_cell.length_b   1.000
_cell.length_c   1.000
_cell.angle_alpha   90.00
_cell.angle_beta   90.00
_cell.angle_gamma   90.00
#
_symmetry.space_group_name_H-M   'P 1'
#
loop_
_entity.id
_entity.type
_entity.pdbx_description
1 polymer ?
#
loop_
_entity_poly.entity_id
_entity_poly.type
_entity_poly.pdbx_seq_one_letter_code
_entity_poly.pdbx_strand_id
1 'polypeptide(L)'
;MNQNTIEKMINAMKIAADDVVLLNYWSEGDDSDLKLFENELSYKGINYKTLNFTEEFLIELAGKGAENIDDSFFEPVKDCTMVIDVLQRPAGMPPRGLEKDKYADFSMVLRSLFSFMSSHEKLIQITMPSQTNAALAGEDYEEYKVRMDKALNIDYEALALECQKKIDSFTSNIITIRTGEDSTLTMDVTGREWIIDAGEGAFPCGEIYIAPLEDKTNGTVFYKNLFIEDVGSFDNITITIKNGRVTDSDCDAFNELLSGQEEGARIVGELGIGMNPAVAYSGKGAALDEDALGTFHIGLGMNYLFGGTNKARFHMDFVNVGVIL
;
A
#
# COMPACT_ATOMS: atom_id res chain seq x y z
N MET A 1 -15.46 0.53 -13.10
CA MET A 1 -14.23 0.98 -13.81
C MET A 1 -14.46 0.95 -15.33
N ASN A 2 -13.57 1.51 -16.18
CA ASN A 2 -13.67 1.42 -17.63
C ASN A 2 -12.39 0.85 -18.26
N GLN A 3 -12.49 0.38 -19.53
CA GLN A 3 -11.39 -0.29 -20.24
C GLN A 3 -10.13 0.59 -20.36
N ASN A 4 -10.29 1.90 -20.58
CA ASN A 4 -9.14 2.82 -20.71
C ASN A 4 -8.35 2.95 -19.41
N THR A 5 -9.01 2.90 -18.24
CA THR A 5 -8.33 2.89 -16.94
C THR A 5 -7.53 1.60 -16.76
N ILE A 6 -8.11 0.45 -17.10
CA ILE A 6 -7.42 -0.85 -17.05
C ILE A 6 -6.20 -0.87 -17.97
N GLU A 7 -6.36 -0.37 -19.21
CA GLU A 7 -5.25 -0.26 -20.18
C GLU A 7 -4.08 0.54 -19.62
N LYS A 8 -4.36 1.70 -19.02
CA LYS A 8 -3.33 2.56 -18.41
C LYS A 8 -2.59 1.84 -17.27
N MET A 9 -3.32 1.19 -16.37
CA MET A 9 -2.73 0.43 -15.27
C MET A 9 -1.85 -0.71 -15.79
N ILE A 10 -2.36 -1.54 -16.72
CA ILE A 10 -1.58 -2.66 -17.28
C ILE A 10 -0.32 -2.17 -18.01
N ASN A 11 -0.38 -1.02 -18.69
CA ASN A 11 0.81 -0.42 -19.30
C ASN A 11 1.84 0.01 -18.24
N ALA A 12 1.39 0.56 -17.13
CA ALA A 12 2.26 1.00 -16.04
C ALA A 12 2.96 -0.17 -15.31
N MET A 13 2.34 -1.34 -15.30
CA MET A 13 2.88 -2.54 -14.61
C MET A 13 4.17 -3.08 -15.20
N LYS A 14 4.58 -2.64 -16.41
CA LYS A 14 5.81 -3.08 -17.09
C LYS A 14 5.94 -4.61 -17.15
N ILE A 15 4.85 -5.27 -17.60
CA ILE A 15 4.82 -6.72 -17.76
C ILE A 15 5.78 -7.11 -18.89
N ALA A 16 6.73 -8.00 -18.61
CA ALA A 16 7.70 -8.46 -19.60
C ALA A 16 7.05 -9.44 -20.59
N ALA A 17 7.65 -9.58 -21.78
CA ALA A 17 7.11 -10.44 -22.84
C ALA A 17 7.08 -11.94 -22.50
N ASP A 18 7.93 -12.35 -21.58
CA ASP A 18 8.04 -13.73 -21.06
C ASP A 18 7.32 -13.94 -19.73
N ASP A 19 6.67 -12.90 -19.19
CA ASP A 19 5.87 -13.06 -17.99
C ASP A 19 4.60 -13.88 -18.26
N VAL A 20 4.23 -14.67 -17.26
CA VAL A 20 2.95 -15.33 -17.15
C VAL A 20 2.25 -14.76 -15.90
N VAL A 21 1.18 -14.02 -16.11
CA VAL A 21 0.47 -13.33 -15.06
C VAL A 21 -0.45 -14.28 -14.31
N LEU A 22 -0.38 -14.31 -12.98
CA LEU A 22 -1.44 -14.82 -12.13
C LEU A 22 -2.37 -13.65 -11.77
N LEU A 23 -3.55 -13.64 -12.37
CA LEU A 23 -4.59 -12.66 -12.08
C LEU A 23 -5.47 -13.20 -10.94
N ASN A 24 -5.25 -12.72 -9.73
CA ASN A 24 -6.12 -13.00 -8.60
C ASN A 24 -7.22 -11.93 -8.54
N TYR A 25 -8.44 -12.37 -8.31
CA TYR A 25 -9.60 -11.47 -8.20
C TYR A 25 -10.39 -11.80 -6.93
N TRP A 26 -10.39 -10.87 -5.98
CA TRP A 26 -11.10 -11.00 -4.70
C TRP A 26 -12.49 -10.39 -4.83
N SER A 27 -13.43 -11.20 -5.31
CA SER A 27 -14.76 -10.79 -5.72
C SER A 27 -15.67 -10.46 -4.52
N GLU A 28 -16.45 -9.39 -4.65
CA GLU A 28 -17.62 -9.13 -3.78
C GLU A 28 -18.96 -9.56 -4.43
N GLY A 29 -18.89 -10.24 -5.60
CA GLY A 29 -20.02 -10.79 -6.33
C GLY A 29 -20.26 -10.21 -7.73
N ASP A 30 -19.53 -9.16 -8.14
CA ASP A 30 -19.56 -8.61 -9.50
C ASP A 30 -18.21 -8.83 -10.20
N ASP A 31 -18.20 -9.71 -11.19
CA ASP A 31 -17.00 -10.05 -11.97
C ASP A 31 -16.88 -9.23 -13.27
N SER A 32 -17.61 -8.12 -13.40
CA SER A 32 -17.55 -7.28 -14.61
C SER A 32 -16.16 -6.67 -14.83
N ASP A 33 -15.52 -6.23 -13.77
CA ASP A 33 -14.17 -5.67 -13.82
C ASP A 33 -13.12 -6.76 -14.11
N LEU A 34 -13.27 -7.99 -13.59
CA LEU A 34 -12.38 -9.12 -13.93
C LEU A 34 -12.31 -9.31 -15.45
N LYS A 35 -13.45 -9.28 -16.12
CA LYS A 35 -13.51 -9.41 -17.58
C LYS A 35 -12.79 -8.29 -18.32
N LEU A 36 -12.77 -7.08 -17.77
CA LEU A 36 -12.01 -5.96 -18.36
C LEU A 36 -10.49 -6.24 -18.27
N PHE A 37 -10.00 -6.75 -17.16
CA PHE A 37 -8.60 -7.17 -17.01
C PHE A 37 -8.24 -8.31 -17.98
N GLU A 38 -9.05 -9.36 -18.02
CA GLU A 38 -8.84 -10.51 -18.92
C GLU A 38 -8.82 -10.09 -20.39
N ASN A 39 -9.74 -9.19 -20.79
CA ASN A 39 -9.80 -8.67 -22.15
C ASN A 39 -8.53 -7.88 -22.49
N GLU A 40 -8.04 -7.04 -21.58
CA GLU A 40 -6.85 -6.22 -21.81
C GLU A 40 -5.58 -7.06 -21.90
N LEU A 41 -5.41 -8.01 -20.97
CA LEU A 41 -4.28 -8.95 -21.00
C LEU A 41 -4.28 -9.76 -22.31
N SER A 42 -5.46 -10.26 -22.73
CA SER A 42 -5.63 -10.99 -23.98
C SER A 42 -5.34 -10.11 -25.20
N TYR A 43 -5.83 -8.86 -25.21
CA TYR A 43 -5.60 -7.91 -26.32
C TYR A 43 -4.10 -7.60 -26.50
N LYS A 44 -3.37 -7.50 -25.41
CA LYS A 44 -1.91 -7.28 -25.41
C LYS A 44 -1.10 -8.55 -25.68
N GLY A 45 -1.75 -9.72 -25.79
CA GLY A 45 -1.08 -11.00 -25.99
C GLY A 45 -0.27 -11.46 -24.76
N ILE A 46 -0.60 -10.97 -23.58
CA ILE A 46 0.02 -11.36 -22.32
C ILE A 46 -0.59 -12.71 -21.90
N ASN A 47 0.27 -13.66 -21.55
CA ASN A 47 -0.18 -14.95 -21.00
C ASN A 47 -0.63 -14.75 -19.56
N TYR A 48 -1.80 -15.27 -19.21
CA TYR A 48 -2.31 -15.18 -17.84
C TYR A 48 -3.11 -16.42 -17.44
N LYS A 49 -3.24 -16.58 -16.14
CA LYS A 49 -4.15 -17.53 -15.48
C LYS A 49 -4.92 -16.79 -14.41
N THR A 50 -6.18 -17.18 -14.19
CA THR A 50 -7.06 -16.48 -13.27
C THR A 50 -7.41 -17.36 -12.07
N LEU A 51 -7.35 -16.79 -10.86
CA LEU A 51 -7.98 -17.32 -9.67
C LEU A 51 -9.02 -16.30 -9.19
N ASN A 52 -10.28 -16.69 -9.24
CA ASN A 52 -11.40 -15.87 -8.76
C ASN A 52 -11.80 -16.31 -7.35
N PHE A 53 -11.47 -15.52 -6.34
CA PHE A 53 -11.79 -15.76 -4.93
C PHE A 53 -13.17 -15.18 -4.61
N THR A 54 -14.23 -15.88 -5.04
CA THR A 54 -15.61 -15.56 -4.62
C THR A 54 -15.83 -15.94 -3.16
N GLU A 55 -16.89 -15.41 -2.54
CA GLU A 55 -17.22 -15.76 -1.15
C GLU A 55 -17.49 -17.26 -0.99
N GLU A 56 -18.20 -17.88 -1.95
CA GLU A 56 -18.49 -19.32 -1.95
C GLU A 56 -17.21 -20.15 -2.03
N PHE A 57 -16.28 -19.75 -2.91
CA PHE A 57 -15.02 -20.45 -3.07
C PHE A 57 -14.14 -20.34 -1.81
N LEU A 58 -14.11 -19.18 -1.17
CA LEU A 58 -13.37 -18.98 0.09
C LEU A 58 -13.98 -19.80 1.25
N ILE A 59 -15.32 -19.91 1.32
CA ILE A 59 -16.01 -20.78 2.30
C ILE A 59 -15.67 -22.25 2.03
N GLU A 60 -15.67 -22.68 0.77
CA GLU A 60 -15.30 -24.04 0.40
C GLU A 60 -13.84 -24.35 0.80
N LEU A 61 -12.91 -23.45 0.53
CA LEU A 61 -11.50 -23.60 0.92
C LEU A 61 -11.35 -23.70 2.44
N ALA A 62 -12.00 -22.82 3.20
CA ALA A 62 -12.00 -22.87 4.66
C ALA A 62 -12.61 -24.19 5.19
N GLY A 63 -13.65 -24.70 4.52
CA GLY A 63 -14.28 -25.98 4.86
C GLY A 63 -13.38 -27.18 4.61
N LYS A 64 -12.53 -27.14 3.60
CA LYS A 64 -11.56 -28.19 3.28
C LYS A 64 -10.36 -28.23 4.24
N GLY A 65 -10.04 -27.09 4.85
CA GLY A 65 -8.87 -26.92 5.70
C GLY A 65 -7.57 -26.63 4.93
N ALA A 66 -6.59 -26.07 5.63
CA ALA A 66 -5.34 -25.61 5.03
C ALA A 66 -4.45 -26.75 4.48
N GLU A 67 -4.62 -27.97 4.99
CA GLU A 67 -3.91 -29.16 4.51
C GLU A 67 -4.25 -29.52 3.06
N ASN A 68 -5.32 -28.96 2.51
CA ASN A 68 -5.72 -29.13 1.11
C ASN A 68 -5.27 -27.97 0.21
N ILE A 69 -4.58 -26.98 0.78
CA ILE A 69 -3.91 -25.90 0.05
C ILE A 69 -2.40 -26.25 0.01
N ASP A 70 -2.10 -27.34 -0.63
CA ASP A 70 -0.75 -27.84 -0.84
C ASP A 70 -0.23 -27.50 -2.26
N ASP A 71 0.94 -28.03 -2.60
CA ASP A 71 1.55 -27.82 -3.92
C ASP A 71 0.62 -28.23 -5.08
N SER A 72 -0.27 -29.20 -4.87
CA SER A 72 -1.21 -29.64 -5.91
C SER A 72 -2.30 -28.61 -6.20
N PHE A 73 -2.67 -27.79 -5.22
CA PHE A 73 -3.60 -26.67 -5.41
C PHE A 73 -2.98 -25.61 -6.34
N PHE A 74 -1.68 -25.35 -6.19
CA PHE A 74 -0.98 -24.36 -6.99
C PHE A 74 -0.44 -24.90 -8.32
N GLU A 75 -0.47 -26.21 -8.55
CA GLU A 75 0.03 -26.83 -9.79
C GLU A 75 -0.48 -26.17 -11.09
N PRO A 76 -1.78 -25.77 -11.19
CA PRO A 76 -2.29 -25.09 -12.39
C PRO A 76 -1.66 -23.71 -12.65
N VAL A 77 -1.09 -23.06 -11.62
CA VAL A 77 -0.58 -21.67 -11.66
C VAL A 77 0.91 -21.58 -11.33
N LYS A 78 1.59 -22.70 -11.16
CA LYS A 78 3.00 -22.76 -10.73
C LYS A 78 4.01 -22.13 -11.71
N ASP A 79 3.64 -21.97 -12.96
CA ASP A 79 4.46 -21.37 -14.03
C ASP A 79 4.20 -19.86 -14.17
N CYS A 80 3.32 -19.27 -13.36
CA CYS A 80 3.18 -17.84 -13.28
C CYS A 80 4.45 -17.22 -12.70
N THR A 81 4.85 -16.07 -13.24
CA THR A 81 6.09 -15.36 -12.87
C THR A 81 5.80 -14.11 -12.05
N MET A 82 4.59 -13.58 -12.16
CA MET A 82 4.12 -12.42 -11.40
C MET A 82 2.66 -12.55 -11.01
N VAL A 83 2.27 -11.77 -10.02
CA VAL A 83 0.89 -11.72 -9.50
C VAL A 83 0.31 -10.33 -9.71
N ILE A 84 -0.93 -10.26 -10.22
CA ILE A 84 -1.80 -9.09 -10.15
C ILE A 84 -2.96 -9.45 -9.23
N ASP A 85 -3.06 -8.77 -8.10
CA ASP A 85 -4.01 -9.03 -7.03
C ASP A 85 -5.09 -7.95 -7.02
N VAL A 86 -6.27 -8.23 -7.57
CA VAL A 86 -7.38 -7.27 -7.75
C VAL A 86 -8.36 -7.40 -6.60
N LEU A 87 -8.47 -6.34 -5.81
CA LEU A 87 -9.15 -6.34 -4.51
C LEU A 87 -10.47 -5.56 -4.57
N GLN A 88 -11.60 -6.22 -4.88
CA GLN A 88 -12.94 -5.66 -4.58
C GLN A 88 -13.26 -5.74 -3.09
N ARG A 89 -12.53 -6.57 -2.38
CA ARG A 89 -12.55 -6.71 -0.92
C ARG A 89 -11.14 -7.04 -0.43
N PRO A 90 -10.76 -6.65 0.79
CA PRO A 90 -9.48 -7.06 1.35
C PRO A 90 -9.36 -8.58 1.35
N ALA A 91 -8.23 -9.08 0.88
CA ALA A 91 -7.95 -10.51 0.80
C ALA A 91 -8.04 -11.22 2.17
N GLY A 92 -7.66 -10.54 3.26
CA GLY A 92 -7.74 -11.06 4.62
C GLY A 92 -9.15 -11.05 5.24
N MET A 93 -10.13 -10.43 4.58
CA MET A 93 -11.48 -10.33 5.12
C MET A 93 -12.23 -11.66 5.03
N PRO A 94 -12.77 -12.18 6.14
CA PRO A 94 -13.57 -13.41 6.10
C PRO A 94 -14.80 -13.26 5.19
N PRO A 95 -15.15 -14.29 4.39
CA PRO A 95 -16.32 -14.22 3.53
C PRO A 95 -17.61 -14.16 4.36
N ARG A 96 -18.63 -13.48 3.82
CA ARG A 96 -19.95 -13.42 4.46
C ARG A 96 -20.53 -14.83 4.57
N GLY A 97 -21.03 -15.19 5.75
CA GLY A 97 -21.59 -16.51 6.01
C GLY A 97 -20.58 -17.58 6.45
N LEU A 98 -19.31 -17.25 6.55
CA LEU A 98 -18.33 -18.15 7.17
C LEU A 98 -18.66 -18.31 8.66
N GLU A 99 -18.80 -19.57 9.12
CA GLU A 99 -19.04 -19.86 10.53
C GLU A 99 -17.81 -19.53 11.38
N LYS A 100 -18.04 -19.01 12.61
CA LYS A 100 -16.95 -18.51 13.46
C LYS A 100 -15.91 -19.58 13.84
N ASP A 101 -16.33 -20.84 13.97
CA ASP A 101 -15.45 -21.97 14.24
C ASP A 101 -14.51 -22.28 13.06
N LYS A 102 -14.82 -21.77 11.85
CA LYS A 102 -13.99 -21.88 10.64
C LYS A 102 -13.00 -20.75 10.43
N TYR A 103 -12.97 -19.74 11.29
CA TYR A 103 -12.06 -18.58 11.13
C TYR A 103 -10.58 -18.97 11.25
N ALA A 104 -10.27 -19.95 12.12
CA ALA A 104 -8.90 -20.46 12.23
C ALA A 104 -8.46 -21.18 10.95
N ASP A 105 -9.33 -22.04 10.40
CA ASP A 105 -9.08 -22.74 9.13
C ASP A 105 -8.89 -21.74 7.99
N PHE A 106 -9.77 -20.74 7.88
CA PHE A 106 -9.65 -19.66 6.90
C PHE A 106 -8.33 -18.89 7.02
N SER A 107 -7.92 -18.52 8.24
CA SER A 107 -6.64 -17.85 8.47
C SER A 107 -5.44 -18.69 8.03
N MET A 108 -5.49 -20.00 8.20
CA MET A 108 -4.42 -20.91 7.71
C MET A 108 -4.43 -21.01 6.18
N VAL A 109 -5.61 -21.08 5.55
CA VAL A 109 -5.76 -21.04 4.09
C VAL A 109 -5.14 -19.76 3.54
N LEU A 110 -5.48 -18.60 4.12
CA LEU A 110 -4.90 -17.31 3.70
C LEU A 110 -3.37 -17.28 3.80
N ARG A 111 -2.78 -17.84 4.87
CA ARG A 111 -1.32 -17.93 5.01
C ARG A 111 -0.69 -18.71 3.87
N SER A 112 -1.29 -19.84 3.45
CA SER A 112 -0.80 -20.63 2.33
C SER A 112 -0.90 -19.85 1.02
N LEU A 113 -2.04 -19.19 0.76
CA LEU A 113 -2.24 -18.34 -0.42
C LEU A 113 -1.23 -17.18 -0.46
N PHE A 114 -1.09 -16.42 0.64
CA PHE A 114 -0.15 -15.30 0.70
C PHE A 114 1.31 -15.75 0.62
N SER A 115 1.65 -16.90 1.21
CA SER A 115 3.01 -17.47 1.07
C SER A 115 3.33 -17.77 -0.39
N PHE A 116 2.38 -18.34 -1.12
CA PHE A 116 2.54 -18.60 -2.55
C PHE A 116 2.64 -17.29 -3.36
N MET A 117 1.71 -16.35 -3.17
CA MET A 117 1.74 -15.07 -3.88
C MET A 117 3.02 -14.28 -3.61
N SER A 118 3.45 -14.19 -2.36
CA SER A 118 4.67 -13.48 -1.95
C SER A 118 5.97 -14.17 -2.37
N SER A 119 5.93 -15.39 -2.89
CA SER A 119 7.09 -16.06 -3.45
C SER A 119 7.45 -15.57 -4.87
N HIS A 120 6.55 -14.83 -5.51
CA HIS A 120 6.79 -14.24 -6.82
C HIS A 120 7.61 -12.95 -6.67
N GLU A 121 8.51 -12.72 -7.61
CA GLU A 121 9.38 -11.54 -7.61
C GLU A 121 8.57 -10.24 -7.74
N LYS A 122 7.42 -10.30 -8.41
CA LYS A 122 6.55 -9.16 -8.68
C LYS A 122 5.13 -9.44 -8.24
N LEU A 123 4.67 -8.66 -7.29
CA LEU A 123 3.29 -8.65 -6.80
C LEU A 123 2.73 -7.23 -6.92
N ILE A 124 1.67 -7.08 -7.68
CA ILE A 124 0.97 -5.80 -7.86
C ILE A 124 -0.42 -5.92 -7.26
N GLN A 125 -0.79 -4.99 -6.40
CA GLN A 125 -2.09 -4.95 -5.76
C GLN A 125 -2.94 -3.79 -6.28
N ILE A 126 -4.21 -4.06 -6.56
CA ILE A 126 -5.14 -3.06 -7.09
C ILE A 126 -6.36 -2.98 -6.16
N THR A 127 -6.47 -1.89 -5.42
CA THR A 127 -7.67 -1.61 -4.62
C THR A 127 -8.77 -1.06 -5.53
N MET A 128 -9.87 -1.81 -5.63
CA MET A 128 -10.99 -1.48 -6.51
C MET A 128 -12.00 -0.54 -5.85
N PRO A 129 -12.68 0.32 -6.64
CA PRO A 129 -13.79 1.15 -6.17
C PRO A 129 -15.05 0.31 -5.93
N SER A 130 -15.05 -0.48 -4.87
CA SER A 130 -16.13 -1.41 -4.50
C SER A 130 -16.96 -0.92 -3.32
N GLN A 131 -18.12 -1.52 -3.08
CA GLN A 131 -18.96 -1.21 -1.92
C GLN A 131 -18.29 -1.62 -0.61
N THR A 132 -17.61 -2.76 -0.61
CA THR A 132 -16.89 -3.25 0.57
C THR A 132 -15.76 -2.29 0.95
N ASN A 133 -14.94 -1.86 -0.02
CA ASN A 133 -13.83 -0.93 0.25
C ASN A 133 -14.34 0.46 0.67
N ALA A 134 -15.44 0.96 0.09
CA ALA A 134 -16.08 2.20 0.52
C ALA A 134 -16.57 2.13 1.98
N ALA A 135 -17.22 1.01 2.34
CA ALA A 135 -17.70 0.81 3.71
C ALA A 135 -16.55 0.73 4.73
N LEU A 136 -15.43 0.09 4.38
CA LEU A 136 -14.22 0.04 5.21
C LEU A 136 -13.57 1.42 5.37
N ALA A 137 -13.60 2.22 4.30
CA ALA A 137 -13.13 3.61 4.34
C ALA A 137 -14.09 4.55 5.12
N GLY A 138 -15.28 4.07 5.49
CA GLY A 138 -16.31 4.89 6.14
C GLY A 138 -16.91 5.96 5.22
N GLU A 139 -16.91 5.72 3.92
CA GLU A 139 -17.34 6.67 2.89
C GLU A 139 -18.62 6.21 2.18
N ASP A 140 -19.36 7.18 1.64
CA ASP A 140 -20.44 6.88 0.68
C ASP A 140 -19.84 6.22 -0.57
N TYR A 141 -20.51 5.18 -1.09
CA TYR A 141 -19.99 4.41 -2.21
C TYR A 141 -19.81 5.24 -3.47
N GLU A 142 -20.75 6.11 -3.80
CA GLU A 142 -20.65 6.91 -5.05
C GLU A 142 -19.55 7.96 -4.94
N GLU A 143 -19.35 8.57 -3.76
CA GLU A 143 -18.23 9.49 -3.51
C GLU A 143 -16.89 8.76 -3.56
N TYR A 144 -16.78 7.62 -2.88
CA TYR A 144 -15.61 6.75 -2.88
C TYR A 144 -15.24 6.32 -4.30
N LYS A 145 -16.23 5.83 -5.06
CA LYS A 145 -16.06 5.39 -6.44
C LYS A 145 -15.52 6.50 -7.34
N VAL A 146 -16.09 7.68 -7.26
CA VAL A 146 -15.63 8.84 -8.04
C VAL A 146 -14.19 9.21 -7.70
N ARG A 147 -13.83 9.16 -6.42
CA ARG A 147 -12.48 9.46 -5.95
C ARG A 147 -11.47 8.42 -6.43
N MET A 148 -11.78 7.14 -6.28
CA MET A 148 -10.95 6.03 -6.72
C MET A 148 -10.79 5.98 -8.25
N ASP A 149 -11.88 6.16 -9.00
CA ASP A 149 -11.84 6.20 -10.47
C ASP A 149 -10.92 7.33 -10.98
N LYS A 150 -10.86 8.46 -10.30
CA LYS A 150 -9.94 9.56 -10.64
C LYS A 150 -8.48 9.18 -10.31
N ALA A 151 -8.26 8.64 -9.11
CA ALA A 151 -6.93 8.26 -8.65
C ALA A 151 -6.28 7.18 -9.54
N LEU A 152 -7.10 6.25 -10.04
CA LEU A 152 -6.68 5.16 -10.92
C LEU A 152 -6.53 5.58 -12.40
N ASN A 153 -7.25 6.62 -12.85
CA ASN A 153 -7.28 7.01 -14.28
C ASN A 153 -6.31 8.16 -14.59
N ILE A 154 -5.07 8.03 -14.22
CA ILE A 154 -4.02 9.01 -14.47
C ILE A 154 -3.10 8.60 -15.63
N ASP A 155 -2.17 9.47 -15.99
CA ASP A 155 -1.08 9.19 -16.92
C ASP A 155 0.15 8.74 -16.09
N TYR A 156 0.37 7.44 -16.00
CA TYR A 156 1.44 6.85 -15.19
C TYR A 156 2.84 7.14 -15.75
N GLU A 157 2.99 7.32 -17.07
CA GLU A 157 4.28 7.71 -17.66
C GLU A 157 4.63 9.15 -17.26
N ALA A 158 3.65 10.05 -17.34
CA ALA A 158 3.81 11.41 -16.87
C ALA A 158 4.09 11.46 -15.35
N LEU A 159 3.38 10.63 -14.56
CA LEU A 159 3.62 10.51 -13.12
C LEU A 159 5.06 10.09 -12.83
N ALA A 160 5.56 9.03 -13.47
CA ALA A 160 6.94 8.54 -13.28
C ALA A 160 7.97 9.63 -13.63
N LEU A 161 7.73 10.41 -14.68
CA LEU A 161 8.59 11.55 -15.05
C LEU A 161 8.57 12.66 -14.00
N GLU A 162 7.41 12.99 -13.43
CA GLU A 162 7.32 13.98 -12.35
C GLU A 162 7.97 13.48 -11.06
N CYS A 163 7.82 12.19 -10.73
CA CYS A 163 8.54 11.54 -9.64
C CYS A 163 10.06 11.68 -9.80
N GLN A 164 10.59 11.34 -10.98
CA GLN A 164 12.03 11.49 -11.27
C GLN A 164 12.50 12.94 -11.16
N LYS A 165 11.73 13.89 -11.70
CA LYS A 165 12.06 15.33 -11.56
C LYS A 165 12.07 15.76 -10.10
N LYS A 166 11.15 15.25 -9.28
CA LYS A 166 11.13 15.53 -7.84
C LYS A 166 12.39 15.01 -7.17
N ILE A 167 12.80 13.78 -7.46
CA ILE A 167 14.06 13.19 -6.96
C ILE A 167 15.26 14.06 -7.39
N ASP A 168 15.34 14.42 -8.67
CA ASP A 168 16.45 15.22 -9.22
C ASP A 168 16.51 16.64 -8.62
N SER A 169 15.41 17.12 -8.03
CA SER A 169 15.38 18.42 -7.34
C SER A 169 16.08 18.43 -5.99
N PHE A 170 16.32 17.26 -5.39
CA PHE A 170 17.07 17.16 -4.14
C PHE A 170 18.58 17.36 -4.40
N THR A 171 19.12 18.44 -3.86
CA THR A 171 20.55 18.80 -4.01
C THR A 171 21.40 18.35 -2.82
N SER A 172 20.79 17.73 -1.82
CA SER A 172 21.41 17.29 -0.57
C SER A 172 20.89 15.90 -0.18
N ASN A 173 21.75 15.10 0.44
CA ASN A 173 21.35 13.85 1.11
C ASN A 173 20.78 14.10 2.51
N ILE A 174 20.75 15.36 2.95
CA ILE A 174 20.08 15.76 4.19
C ILE A 174 18.76 16.42 3.80
N ILE A 175 17.67 15.73 4.09
CA ILE A 175 16.32 16.23 3.82
C ILE A 175 15.77 16.87 5.09
N THR A 176 15.27 18.08 4.96
CA THR A 176 14.66 18.81 6.07
C THR A 176 13.21 19.10 5.73
N ILE A 177 12.29 18.74 6.63
CA ILE A 177 10.85 19.00 6.50
C ILE A 177 10.44 19.92 7.63
N ARG A 178 9.71 20.98 7.29
CA ARG A 178 9.10 21.89 8.27
C ARG A 178 7.59 21.70 8.29
N THR A 179 7.05 21.45 9.49
CA THR A 179 5.63 21.32 9.77
C THR A 179 5.24 22.29 10.90
N GLY A 180 4.08 22.98 10.74
CA GLY A 180 3.74 24.02 11.70
C GLY A 180 4.72 25.20 11.71
N GLU A 181 4.73 25.98 12.81
CA GLU A 181 5.59 27.16 12.95
C GLU A 181 7.01 26.80 13.45
N ASP A 182 7.12 25.87 14.39
CA ASP A 182 8.34 25.57 15.14
C ASP A 182 8.86 24.13 14.99
N SER A 183 8.19 23.30 14.21
CA SER A 183 8.56 21.89 14.05
C SER A 183 9.37 21.67 12.79
N THR A 184 10.54 21.08 12.96
CA THR A 184 11.47 20.74 11.87
C THR A 184 12.05 19.36 12.10
N LEU A 185 11.95 18.51 11.09
CA LEU A 185 12.56 17.19 11.06
C LEU A 185 13.66 17.14 10.02
N THR A 186 14.83 16.63 10.39
CA THR A 186 15.97 16.45 9.49
C THR A 186 16.31 14.96 9.42
N MET A 187 16.48 14.46 8.20
CA MET A 187 16.77 13.05 7.88
C MET A 187 17.99 12.96 6.99
N ASP A 188 18.89 12.02 7.26
CA ASP A 188 20.04 11.69 6.41
C ASP A 188 19.71 10.48 5.56
N VAL A 189 19.75 10.64 4.24
CA VAL A 189 19.50 9.58 3.25
C VAL A 189 20.76 9.22 2.46
N THR A 190 21.93 9.53 3.00
CA THR A 190 23.22 9.27 2.31
C THR A 190 23.40 7.79 1.98
N GLY A 191 23.63 7.49 0.71
CA GLY A 191 23.85 6.12 0.23
C GLY A 191 22.59 5.28 0.13
N ARG A 192 21.43 5.90 0.27
CA ARG A 192 20.10 5.27 0.01
C ARG A 192 19.60 5.65 -1.38
N GLU A 193 18.76 4.84 -1.94
CA GLU A 193 18.15 5.05 -3.25
C GLU A 193 16.68 5.40 -3.10
N TRP A 194 16.21 6.39 -3.86
CA TRP A 194 14.81 6.70 -3.98
C TRP A 194 14.09 5.65 -4.80
N ILE A 195 12.93 5.24 -4.35
CA ILE A 195 12.03 4.35 -5.07
C ILE A 195 10.87 5.16 -5.60
N ILE A 196 10.45 4.86 -6.82
CA ILE A 196 9.27 5.45 -7.46
C ILE A 196 8.19 4.39 -7.49
N ASP A 197 7.01 4.66 -6.91
CA ASP A 197 5.80 3.90 -7.19
C ASP A 197 4.90 4.69 -8.14
N ALA A 198 4.94 4.29 -9.40
CA ALA A 198 4.11 4.80 -10.48
C ALA A 198 3.45 3.65 -11.25
N GLY A 199 3.08 2.56 -10.52
CA GLY A 199 2.35 1.42 -11.03
C GLY A 199 3.10 0.09 -11.01
N GLU A 200 4.19 -0.01 -10.24
CA GLU A 200 4.98 -1.25 -10.10
C GLU A 200 4.70 -2.00 -8.79
N GLY A 201 3.98 -1.41 -7.84
CA GLY A 201 3.65 -1.99 -6.53
C GLY A 201 2.16 -2.02 -6.25
N ALA A 202 1.52 -0.88 -6.13
CA ALA A 202 0.12 -0.75 -5.77
C ALA A 202 -0.68 0.13 -6.75
N PHE A 203 -2.00 0.04 -6.71
CA PHE A 203 -2.93 0.94 -7.38
C PHE A 203 -4.15 1.20 -6.47
N PRO A 204 -4.60 2.46 -6.30
CA PRO A 204 -3.93 3.68 -6.77
C PRO A 204 -2.52 3.79 -6.23
N CYS A 205 -1.70 4.58 -6.92
CA CYS A 205 -0.31 4.82 -6.57
C CYS A 205 0.08 6.25 -6.96
N GLY A 206 1.24 6.64 -6.56
CA GLY A 206 1.86 7.89 -6.95
C GLY A 206 2.66 8.47 -5.82
N GLU A 207 3.83 7.91 -5.59
CA GLU A 207 4.74 8.40 -4.58
C GLU A 207 6.21 8.18 -4.97
N ILE A 208 7.07 8.86 -4.26
CA ILE A 208 8.48 8.51 -4.14
C ILE A 208 8.81 8.30 -2.68
N TYR A 209 9.58 7.29 -2.37
CA TYR A 209 9.95 7.00 -0.99
C TYR A 209 11.39 6.55 -0.86
N ILE A 210 11.94 6.70 0.35
CA ILE A 210 13.32 6.38 0.67
C ILE A 210 13.44 5.97 2.14
N ALA A 211 14.33 5.01 2.43
CA ALA A 211 14.69 4.66 3.80
C ALA A 211 15.75 5.63 4.34
N PRO A 212 15.48 6.49 5.33
CA PRO A 212 16.53 7.25 6.01
C PRO A 212 17.49 6.33 6.74
N LEU A 213 18.70 6.83 7.05
CA LEU A 213 19.61 6.13 7.96
C LEU A 213 18.97 6.05 9.35
N GLU A 214 18.88 4.85 9.91
CA GLU A 214 18.05 4.49 11.06
C GLU A 214 18.39 5.23 12.35
N ASP A 215 19.58 5.84 12.44
CA ASP A 215 20.04 6.60 13.61
C ASP A 215 20.27 8.10 13.31
N LYS A 216 19.84 8.60 12.14
CA LYS A 216 20.18 9.93 11.65
C LYS A 216 18.97 10.88 11.47
N THR A 217 17.81 10.48 11.91
CA THR A 217 16.63 11.37 11.90
C THR A 217 16.52 12.09 13.23
N ASN A 218 16.39 13.43 13.20
CA ASN A 218 16.31 14.23 14.40
C ASN A 218 15.37 15.44 14.23
N GLY A 219 14.62 15.76 15.28
CA GLY A 219 13.75 16.93 15.33
C GLY A 219 12.35 16.62 15.82
N THR A 220 11.40 17.43 15.35
CA THR A 220 10.00 17.29 15.69
C THR A 220 9.14 17.35 14.42
N VAL A 221 8.02 16.61 14.43
CA VAL A 221 6.99 16.70 13.41
C VAL A 221 5.68 17.12 14.10
N PHE A 222 5.08 18.21 13.61
CA PHE A 222 3.76 18.64 14.05
C PHE A 222 2.71 18.15 13.05
N TYR A 223 1.70 17.48 13.53
CA TYR A 223 0.50 17.06 12.81
C TYR A 223 -0.68 17.92 13.22
N LYS A 224 -1.26 18.66 12.31
CA LYS A 224 -2.53 19.36 12.57
C LYS A 224 -3.65 18.34 12.83
N ASN A 225 -3.63 17.23 12.11
CA ASN A 225 -4.44 16.04 12.33
C ASN A 225 -3.56 14.81 12.15
N LEU A 226 -3.38 14.04 13.21
CA LEU A 226 -2.68 12.76 13.19
C LEU A 226 -3.72 11.65 13.10
N PHE A 227 -3.75 10.95 11.98
CA PHE A 227 -4.54 9.73 11.85
C PHE A 227 -3.70 8.51 12.24
N ILE A 228 -4.26 7.64 13.06
CA ILE A 228 -3.67 6.37 13.46
C ILE A 228 -4.64 5.27 13.03
N GLU A 229 -4.22 4.40 12.13
CA GLU A 229 -5.04 3.31 11.62
C GLU A 229 -5.60 2.45 12.78
N ASP A 230 -6.86 2.04 12.68
CA ASP A 230 -7.60 1.29 13.70
C ASP A 230 -7.80 1.99 15.07
N VAL A 231 -7.26 3.21 15.25
CA VAL A 231 -7.34 3.94 16.52
C VAL A 231 -8.17 5.22 16.37
N GLY A 232 -7.86 6.06 15.38
CA GLY A 232 -8.61 7.30 15.11
C GLY A 232 -7.74 8.52 14.82
N SER A 233 -8.37 9.70 14.83
CA SER A 233 -7.75 10.98 14.51
C SER A 233 -7.54 11.84 15.75
N PHE A 234 -6.39 12.51 15.82
CA PHE A 234 -5.97 13.37 16.95
C PHE A 234 -5.45 14.70 16.42
N ASP A 235 -5.91 15.81 17.00
CA ASP A 235 -5.56 17.14 16.54
C ASP A 235 -4.36 17.73 17.26
N ASN A 236 -3.53 18.48 16.52
CA ASN A 236 -2.42 19.29 17.03
C ASN A 236 -1.37 18.47 17.81
N ILE A 237 -0.92 17.39 17.21
CA ILE A 237 0.03 16.46 17.83
C ILE A 237 1.47 16.76 17.39
N THR A 238 2.39 16.75 18.34
CA THR A 238 3.82 16.85 18.09
C THR A 238 4.52 15.54 18.45
N ILE A 239 5.28 15.01 17.51
CA ILE A 239 6.11 13.82 17.72
C ILE A 239 7.58 14.24 17.75
N THR A 240 8.32 13.81 18.77
CA THR A 240 9.76 14.07 18.92
C THR A 240 10.58 12.85 18.52
N ILE A 241 11.56 13.09 17.65
CA ILE A 241 12.45 12.06 17.12
C ILE A 241 13.89 12.43 17.44
N LYS A 242 14.63 11.48 18.01
CA LYS A 242 16.07 11.61 18.34
C LYS A 242 16.82 10.36 17.89
N ASN A 243 17.91 10.58 17.18
CA ASN A 243 18.75 9.48 16.67
C ASN A 243 17.90 8.40 15.96
N GLY A 244 17.03 8.84 15.06
CA GLY A 244 16.18 8.00 14.24
C GLY A 244 15.00 7.34 14.95
N ARG A 245 14.74 7.65 16.22
CA ARG A 245 13.70 6.97 17.02
C ARG A 245 12.71 7.97 17.59
N VAL A 246 11.45 7.60 17.56
CA VAL A 246 10.41 8.29 18.34
C VAL A 246 10.72 8.16 19.82
N THR A 247 10.93 9.30 20.49
CA THR A 247 11.26 9.37 21.91
C THR A 247 10.13 9.90 22.75
N ASP A 248 9.24 10.71 22.17
CA ASP A 248 8.14 11.35 22.88
C ASP A 248 7.04 11.79 21.90
N SER A 249 5.81 11.87 22.39
CA SER A 249 4.66 12.46 21.72
C SER A 249 3.66 12.97 22.74
N ASP A 250 2.96 14.07 22.43
CA ASP A 250 1.84 14.60 23.22
C ASP A 250 0.50 13.88 22.94
N CYS A 251 0.53 12.75 22.22
CA CYS A 251 -0.61 11.88 21.95
C CYS A 251 -0.51 10.55 22.72
N ASP A 252 -1.33 10.38 23.75
CA ASP A 252 -1.33 9.14 24.58
C ASP A 252 -1.62 7.89 23.74
N ALA A 253 -2.58 7.96 22.79
CA ALA A 253 -2.93 6.83 21.94
C ALA A 253 -1.77 6.40 21.02
N PHE A 254 -1.00 7.36 20.50
CA PHE A 254 0.20 7.07 19.71
C PHE A 254 1.31 6.44 20.56
N ASN A 255 1.50 6.96 21.79
CA ASN A 255 2.47 6.42 22.74
C ASN A 255 2.09 4.99 23.16
N GLU A 256 0.79 4.72 23.37
CA GLU A 256 0.26 3.41 23.71
C GLU A 256 0.46 2.43 22.54
N LEU A 257 0.14 2.82 21.31
CA LEU A 257 0.39 2.02 20.09
C LEU A 257 1.84 1.56 20.05
N LEU A 258 2.80 2.48 20.16
CA LEU A 258 4.22 2.15 20.08
C LEU A 258 4.72 1.38 21.30
N SER A 259 4.10 1.51 22.47
CA SER A 259 4.50 0.75 23.66
C SER A 259 4.14 -0.73 23.57
N GLY A 260 3.12 -1.06 22.79
CA GLY A 260 2.69 -2.44 22.53
C GLY A 260 3.51 -3.15 21.44
N GLN A 261 4.40 -2.42 20.76
CA GLN A 261 5.19 -2.95 19.65
C GLN A 261 6.63 -3.30 20.06
N GLU A 262 7.31 -4.00 19.16
CA GLU A 262 8.75 -4.27 19.30
C GLU A 262 9.59 -2.99 19.18
N GLU A 263 10.81 -3.01 19.70
CA GLU A 263 11.74 -1.86 19.70
C GLU A 263 11.96 -1.23 18.31
N GLY A 264 12.00 -2.04 17.26
CA GLY A 264 12.15 -1.59 15.89
C GLY A 264 11.00 -0.72 15.37
N ALA A 265 9.81 -0.84 15.95
CA ALA A 265 8.64 -0.05 15.58
C ALA A 265 8.78 1.47 15.82
N ARG A 266 9.72 1.87 16.69
CA ARG A 266 9.99 3.28 16.98
C ARG A 266 10.97 3.94 16.01
N ILE A 267 11.55 3.18 15.10
CA ILE A 267 12.53 3.69 14.13
C ILE A 267 11.80 4.38 13.00
N VAL A 268 12.26 5.58 12.59
CA VAL A 268 11.87 6.20 11.35
C VAL A 268 12.45 5.36 10.22
N GLY A 269 11.58 4.57 9.59
CA GLY A 269 11.94 3.64 8.53
C GLY A 269 11.82 4.26 7.15
N GLU A 270 10.92 5.23 6.99
CA GLU A 270 10.56 5.75 5.69
C GLU A 270 10.33 7.26 5.69
N LEU A 271 10.69 7.89 4.58
CA LEU A 271 10.16 9.15 4.11
C LEU A 271 9.52 8.91 2.75
N GLY A 272 8.20 9.09 2.66
CA GLY A 272 7.49 9.09 1.39
C GLY A 272 6.97 10.48 1.03
N ILE A 273 6.74 10.71 -0.26
CA ILE A 273 6.22 11.97 -0.80
C ILE A 273 5.16 11.66 -1.84
N GLY A 274 3.93 12.08 -1.59
CA GLY A 274 2.81 11.89 -2.49
C GLY A 274 2.94 12.71 -3.78
N MET A 275 2.68 12.06 -4.91
CA MET A 275 2.89 12.58 -6.25
C MET A 275 1.67 12.45 -7.17
N ASN A 276 0.59 11.75 -6.76
CA ASN A 276 -0.59 11.55 -7.59
C ASN A 276 -1.43 12.83 -7.66
N PRO A 277 -1.52 13.48 -8.84
CA PRO A 277 -2.21 14.76 -8.98
C PRO A 277 -3.74 14.65 -8.91
N ALA A 278 -4.29 13.45 -8.99
CA ALA A 278 -5.72 13.21 -8.96
C ALA A 278 -6.24 12.85 -7.56
N VAL A 279 -5.34 12.66 -6.60
CA VAL A 279 -5.68 12.42 -5.19
C VAL A 279 -5.68 13.74 -4.43
N ALA A 280 -6.79 14.01 -3.74
CA ALA A 280 -6.88 15.14 -2.82
C ALA A 280 -6.64 14.64 -1.38
N TYR A 281 -5.70 15.25 -0.69
CA TYR A 281 -5.45 14.96 0.72
C TYR A 281 -6.71 15.19 1.56
N SER A 282 -7.15 14.15 2.26
CA SER A 282 -8.35 14.20 3.11
C SER A 282 -8.04 14.62 4.55
N GLY A 283 -6.85 14.31 5.03
CA GLY A 283 -6.45 14.47 6.42
C GLY A 283 -7.17 13.52 7.39
N LYS A 284 -7.80 12.48 6.85
CA LYS A 284 -8.54 11.47 7.63
C LYS A 284 -7.92 10.09 7.55
N GLY A 285 -6.69 10.00 7.01
CA GLY A 285 -5.94 8.76 6.89
C GLY A 285 -6.54 7.78 5.90
N ALA A 286 -7.16 8.28 4.84
CA ALA A 286 -7.48 7.40 3.75
C ALA A 286 -6.18 6.79 3.20
N ALA A 287 -6.20 5.52 2.85
CA ALA A 287 -5.06 4.83 2.24
C ALA A 287 -4.49 5.54 0.99
N LEU A 288 -5.24 6.50 0.43
CA LEU A 288 -4.80 7.35 -0.66
C LEU A 288 -4.10 8.64 -0.22
N ASP A 289 -4.15 9.01 1.05
CA ASP A 289 -3.58 10.28 1.51
C ASP A 289 -2.05 10.31 1.34
N GLU A 290 -1.39 9.16 1.40
CA GLU A 290 0.04 9.01 1.17
C GLU A 290 0.45 9.34 -0.26
N ASP A 291 -0.39 8.97 -1.24
CA ASP A 291 -0.18 9.26 -2.67
C ASP A 291 -0.49 10.71 -3.06
N ALA A 292 -1.23 11.46 -2.24
CA ALA A 292 -1.76 12.77 -2.63
C ALA A 292 -0.64 13.76 -2.95
N LEU A 293 -0.71 14.41 -4.11
CA LEU A 293 0.29 15.41 -4.50
C LEU A 293 0.42 16.52 -3.45
N GLY A 294 1.63 16.67 -2.90
CA GLY A 294 1.96 17.70 -1.90
C GLY A 294 1.88 17.22 -0.45
N THR A 295 1.58 15.96 -0.22
CA THR A 295 1.77 15.32 1.08
C THR A 295 3.17 14.76 1.22
N PHE A 296 3.54 14.43 2.44
CA PHE A 296 4.61 13.50 2.77
C PHE A 296 4.11 12.57 3.88
N HIS A 297 4.74 11.43 4.03
CA HIS A 297 4.51 10.57 5.17
C HIS A 297 5.82 10.13 5.82
N ILE A 298 5.74 9.84 7.10
CA ILE A 298 6.81 9.25 7.88
C ILE A 298 6.41 7.84 8.24
N GLY A 299 7.06 6.86 7.64
CA GLY A 299 6.89 5.46 7.99
C GLY A 299 7.70 5.11 9.22
N LEU A 300 7.05 4.48 10.20
CA LEU A 300 7.72 3.93 11.37
C LEU A 300 7.84 2.42 11.26
N GLY A 301 9.00 1.89 11.62
CA GLY A 301 9.23 0.45 11.68
C GLY A 301 10.09 -0.09 10.54
N MET A 302 9.63 -1.17 9.91
CA MET A 302 10.36 -1.93 8.90
C MET A 302 10.77 -1.05 7.71
N ASN A 303 12.03 -1.21 7.27
CA ASN A 303 12.53 -0.60 6.05
C ASN A 303 13.50 -1.52 5.27
N TYR A 304 13.64 -2.76 5.73
CA TYR A 304 14.56 -3.72 5.12
C TYR A 304 14.22 -4.03 3.66
N LEU A 305 12.95 -3.98 3.28
CA LEU A 305 12.50 -4.30 1.93
C LEU A 305 12.83 -3.22 0.88
N PHE A 306 13.16 -2.00 1.33
CA PHE A 306 13.47 -0.88 0.45
C PHE A 306 14.78 -0.16 0.81
N GLY A 307 15.78 -0.95 1.18
CA GLY A 307 17.17 -0.51 1.30
C GLY A 307 17.61 -0.11 2.70
N GLY A 308 16.75 -0.23 3.70
CA GLY A 308 17.10 -0.06 5.11
C GLY A 308 17.65 -1.33 5.78
N THR A 309 17.82 -1.28 7.08
CA THR A 309 18.34 -2.40 7.89
C THR A 309 17.37 -2.87 8.97
N ASN A 310 16.30 -2.13 9.23
CA ASN A 310 15.30 -2.47 10.25
C ASN A 310 14.36 -3.57 9.76
N LYS A 311 14.33 -4.69 10.47
CA LYS A 311 13.52 -5.90 10.19
C LYS A 311 12.33 -6.04 11.13
N ALA A 312 11.86 -4.96 11.73
CA ALA A 312 10.66 -4.97 12.53
C ALA A 312 9.47 -5.58 11.73
N ARG A 313 8.52 -6.17 12.43
CA ARG A 313 7.28 -6.66 11.82
C ARG A 313 6.24 -5.56 11.67
N PHE A 314 6.44 -4.46 12.39
CA PHE A 314 5.61 -3.26 12.35
C PHE A 314 6.06 -2.38 11.20
N HIS A 315 5.11 -1.85 10.44
CA HIS A 315 5.25 -0.74 9.52
C HIS A 315 3.95 0.04 9.51
N MET A 316 4.02 1.36 9.68
CA MET A 316 2.84 2.24 9.63
C MET A 316 3.24 3.62 9.18
N ASP A 317 2.48 4.18 8.25
CA ASP A 317 2.69 5.48 7.65
C ASP A 317 1.82 6.54 8.28
N PHE A 318 2.42 7.69 8.55
CA PHE A 318 1.76 8.85 9.17
C PHE A 318 1.83 10.01 8.18
N VAL A 319 0.73 10.22 7.47
CA VAL A 319 0.63 11.21 6.39
C VAL A 319 0.48 12.62 6.96
N ASN A 320 1.14 13.58 6.32
CA ASN A 320 1.13 14.98 6.73
C ASN A 320 1.31 15.93 5.54
N VAL A 321 1.20 17.21 5.79
CA VAL A 321 1.54 18.29 4.87
C VAL A 321 2.61 19.19 5.50
N GLY A 322 3.54 19.67 4.66
CA GLY A 322 4.64 20.51 5.12
C GLY A 322 5.48 21.02 3.98
N VAL A 323 6.55 21.72 4.33
CA VAL A 323 7.53 22.25 3.36
C VAL A 323 8.79 21.42 3.44
N ILE A 324 9.14 20.77 2.36
CA ILE A 324 10.43 20.10 2.19
C ILE A 324 11.42 21.16 1.70
N LEU A 325 12.50 21.38 2.47
CA LEU A 325 13.49 22.44 2.29
C LEU A 325 14.73 21.93 1.56
#